data_33d9246718b43ca68048cb142bbbb4c0
#
_entry.id   33d9246718b43ca68048cb142bbbb4c0
#
_cell.length_a   1.000
_cell.length_b   1.000
_cell.length_c   1.000
_cell.angle_alpha   90.00
_cell.angle_beta   90.00
_cell.angle_gamma   90.00
#
_symmetry.space_group_name_H-M   'P 1'
#
loop_
_entity.id
_entity.type
_entity.pdbx_description
1 polymer ?
#
loop_
_entity_poly.entity_id
_entity_poly.type
_entity_poly.pdbx_seq_one_letter_code
_entity_poly.pdbx_strand_id
1 'polypeptide(L)'
;MGVLVGFTRKLWLKQKALRRGTQSLLRADIIQAYEKYMEKGYCPIYARDALEEEYEAYHELGGNGTITDLWNKLKSLPIEKGEVK
;
A
#
# COMPACT_ATOMS: atom_id res chain seq x y z
N MET A 1 -8.55 -33.99 -20.86
CA MET A 1 -9.14 -32.63 -20.79
C MET A 1 -9.39 -32.17 -19.35
N GLY A 2 -9.85 -33.07 -18.50
CA GLY A 2 -10.11 -32.73 -17.09
C GLY A 2 -8.88 -32.23 -16.35
N VAL A 3 -7.71 -32.75 -16.69
CA VAL A 3 -6.47 -32.33 -16.02
C VAL A 3 -6.13 -30.89 -16.30
N LEU A 4 -6.30 -30.45 -17.53
CA LEU A 4 -6.02 -29.05 -17.90
C LEU A 4 -6.96 -28.08 -17.18
N VAL A 5 -8.23 -28.42 -17.13
CA VAL A 5 -9.22 -27.57 -16.43
C VAL A 5 -8.89 -27.46 -14.96
N GLY A 6 -8.53 -28.60 -14.32
CA GLY A 6 -8.18 -28.59 -12.91
C GLY A 6 -6.94 -27.76 -12.63
N PHE A 7 -5.95 -27.84 -13.51
CA PHE A 7 -4.71 -27.08 -13.35
C PHE A 7 -4.98 -25.58 -13.46
N THR A 8 -5.77 -25.16 -14.44
CA THR A 8 -6.11 -23.75 -14.65
C THR A 8 -6.85 -23.20 -13.44
N ARG A 9 -7.80 -23.95 -12.90
CA ARG A 9 -8.57 -23.55 -11.74
C ARG A 9 -7.66 -23.38 -10.52
N LYS A 10 -6.73 -24.27 -10.33
CA LYS A 10 -5.79 -24.23 -9.23
C LYS A 10 -4.91 -22.98 -9.29
N LEU A 11 -4.42 -22.66 -10.48
CA LEU A 11 -3.62 -21.45 -10.69
C LEU A 11 -4.43 -20.19 -10.40
N TRP A 12 -5.68 -20.16 -10.85
CA TRP A 12 -6.53 -19.01 -10.63
C TRP A 12 -6.76 -18.75 -9.14
N LEU A 13 -7.05 -19.80 -8.38
CA LEU A 13 -7.26 -19.68 -6.93
C LEU A 13 -5.99 -19.24 -6.22
N LYS A 14 -4.85 -19.75 -6.65
CA LYS A 14 -3.57 -19.37 -6.07
C LYS A 14 -3.26 -17.89 -6.31
N GLN A 15 -3.51 -17.41 -7.53
CA GLN A 15 -3.31 -16.01 -7.86
C GLN A 15 -4.23 -15.10 -7.05
N LYS A 16 -5.46 -15.52 -6.84
CA LYS A 16 -6.41 -14.75 -6.04
C LYS A 16 -5.95 -14.64 -4.60
N ALA A 17 -5.44 -15.74 -4.03
CA ALA A 17 -4.94 -15.73 -2.66
C ALA A 17 -3.70 -14.86 -2.52
N LEU A 18 -2.78 -14.92 -3.50
CA LEU A 18 -1.59 -14.10 -3.50
C LEU A 18 -1.92 -12.61 -3.59
N ARG A 19 -2.88 -12.28 -4.43
CA ARG A 19 -3.32 -10.89 -4.59
C ARG A 19 -3.88 -10.34 -3.29
N ARG A 20 -4.70 -11.13 -2.60
CA ARG A 20 -5.27 -10.74 -1.33
C ARG A 20 -4.20 -10.56 -0.26
N GLY A 21 -3.23 -11.49 -0.20
CA GLY A 21 -2.12 -11.40 0.72
C GLY A 21 -1.27 -10.17 0.48
N THR A 22 -0.97 -9.89 -0.79
CA THR A 22 -0.18 -8.71 -1.16
C THR A 22 -0.92 -7.44 -0.76
N GLN A 23 -2.21 -7.37 -1.02
CA GLN A 23 -3.01 -6.22 -0.66
C GLN A 23 -2.96 -5.97 0.86
N SER A 24 -3.06 -7.04 1.65
CA SER A 24 -3.01 -6.92 3.10
C SER A 24 -1.67 -6.43 3.60
N LEU A 25 -0.58 -6.90 2.99
CA LEU A 25 0.76 -6.47 3.36
C LEU A 25 0.98 -4.99 3.03
N LEU A 26 0.56 -4.58 1.84
CA LEU A 26 0.69 -3.19 1.42
C LEU A 26 -0.11 -2.28 2.35
N ARG A 27 -1.29 -2.70 2.71
CA ARG A 27 -2.14 -1.94 3.61
C ARG A 27 -1.46 -1.77 4.97
N ALA A 28 -0.90 -2.84 5.51
CA ALA A 28 -0.22 -2.79 6.79
C ALA A 28 1.00 -1.87 6.74
N ASP A 29 1.77 -1.94 5.66
CA ASP A 29 2.93 -1.08 5.48
C ASP A 29 2.55 0.39 5.44
N ILE A 30 1.48 0.71 4.71
CA ILE A 30 1.02 2.10 4.60
C ILE A 30 0.54 2.61 5.96
N ILE A 31 -0.18 1.80 6.71
CA ILE A 31 -0.66 2.18 8.04
C ILE A 31 0.51 2.43 8.98
N GLN A 32 1.51 1.54 8.99
CA GLN A 32 2.68 1.70 9.83
C GLN A 32 3.45 2.96 9.50
N ALA A 33 3.62 3.22 8.19
CA ALA A 33 4.31 4.41 7.75
C ALA A 33 3.55 5.67 8.14
N TYR A 34 2.22 5.63 8.02
CA TYR A 34 1.38 6.74 8.41
C TYR A 34 1.60 7.08 9.88
N GLU A 35 1.51 6.07 10.76
CA GLU A 35 1.68 6.28 12.19
C GLU A 35 3.08 6.82 12.50
N LYS A 36 4.08 6.24 11.86
CA LYS A 36 5.48 6.64 12.08
C LYS A 36 5.73 8.10 11.71
N TYR A 37 5.29 8.51 10.52
CA TYR A 37 5.58 9.85 10.05
C TYR A 37 4.67 10.90 10.63
N MET A 38 3.45 10.55 11.00
CA MET A 38 2.59 11.46 11.72
C MET A 38 3.17 11.77 13.10
N GLU A 39 3.76 10.78 13.75
CA GLU A 39 4.41 10.98 15.03
C GLU A 39 5.65 11.85 14.89
N LYS A 40 6.42 11.65 13.82
CA LYS A 40 7.61 12.45 13.56
C LYS A 40 7.30 13.86 13.10
N GLY A 41 6.14 14.04 12.49
CA GLY A 41 5.72 15.34 11.98
C GLY A 41 6.27 15.70 10.62
N TYR A 42 6.96 14.78 9.96
CA TYR A 42 7.49 15.00 8.61
C TYR A 42 7.68 13.66 7.91
N CYS A 43 7.72 13.71 6.59
CA CYS A 43 7.91 12.50 5.78
C CYS A 43 8.97 12.80 4.71
N PRO A 44 10.18 12.22 4.82
CA PRO A 44 11.23 12.49 3.82
C PRO A 44 10.79 12.12 2.42
N ILE A 45 11.34 12.82 1.43
CA ILE A 45 10.91 12.64 0.04
C ILE A 45 11.13 11.19 -0.43
N TYR A 46 12.24 10.57 -0.03
CA TYR A 46 12.51 9.20 -0.45
C TYR A 46 11.47 8.23 0.12
N ALA A 47 11.01 8.46 1.33
CA ALA A 47 9.99 7.64 1.95
C ALA A 47 8.64 7.87 1.28
N ARG A 48 8.35 9.12 0.94
CA ARG A 48 7.11 9.46 0.24
C ARG A 48 7.05 8.79 -1.11
N ASP A 49 8.15 8.82 -1.86
CA ASP A 49 8.20 8.19 -3.17
C ASP A 49 7.98 6.68 -3.09
N ALA A 50 8.62 6.02 -2.11
CA ALA A 50 8.46 4.59 -1.92
C ALA A 50 7.02 4.24 -1.54
N LEU A 51 6.42 5.05 -0.66
CA LEU A 51 5.04 4.83 -0.23
C LEU A 51 4.04 5.09 -1.35
N GLU A 52 4.37 6.03 -2.25
CA GLU A 52 3.51 6.29 -3.39
C GLU A 52 3.41 5.05 -4.28
N GLU A 53 4.53 4.37 -4.51
CA GLU A 53 4.53 3.15 -5.28
C GLU A 53 3.70 2.06 -4.59
N GLU A 54 3.84 1.93 -3.28
CA GLU A 54 3.06 0.96 -2.52
C GLU A 54 1.57 1.29 -2.56
N TYR A 55 1.23 2.56 -2.44
CA TYR A 55 -0.16 2.98 -2.49
C TYR A 55 -0.77 2.71 -3.85
N GLU A 56 -0.04 3.01 -4.92
CA GLU A 56 -0.53 2.76 -6.27
C GLU A 56 -0.79 1.27 -6.50
N ALA A 57 0.14 0.42 -6.05
CA ALA A 57 -0.05 -1.02 -6.13
C ALA A 57 -1.27 -1.47 -5.33
N TYR A 58 -1.45 -0.94 -4.13
CA TYR A 58 -2.58 -1.25 -3.29
C TYR A 58 -3.90 -0.85 -3.97
N HIS A 59 -3.90 0.34 -4.56
CA HIS A 59 -5.09 0.84 -5.24
C HIS A 59 -5.45 -0.02 -6.45
N GLU A 60 -4.44 -0.45 -7.22
CA GLU A 60 -4.66 -1.34 -8.37
C GLU A 60 -5.25 -2.68 -7.95
N LEU A 61 -4.94 -3.14 -6.73
CA LEU A 61 -5.47 -4.39 -6.21
C LEU A 61 -6.88 -4.22 -5.62
N GLY A 62 -7.46 -3.05 -5.74
CA GLY A 62 -8.81 -2.80 -5.26
C GLY A 62 -8.88 -2.26 -3.84
N GLY A 63 -7.84 -1.57 -3.40
CA GLY A 63 -7.79 -1.00 -2.07
C GLY A 63 -8.90 0.00 -1.81
N ASN A 64 -9.27 0.15 -0.55
CA ASN A 64 -10.41 1.00 -0.17
C ASN A 64 -10.03 2.43 0.18
N GLY A 65 -11.05 3.26 0.42
CA GLY A 65 -10.88 4.69 0.65
C GLY A 65 -10.22 5.06 1.97
N THR A 66 -10.25 4.17 2.96
CA THR A 66 -9.61 4.45 4.24
C THR A 66 -8.11 4.69 4.07
N ILE A 67 -7.47 3.83 3.29
CA ILE A 67 -6.04 3.97 3.03
C ILE A 67 -5.77 5.20 2.16
N THR A 68 -6.68 5.52 1.25
CA THR A 68 -6.57 6.73 0.45
C THR A 68 -6.54 7.96 1.35
N ASP A 69 -7.40 8.00 2.36
CA ASP A 69 -7.42 9.11 3.31
C ASP A 69 -6.13 9.21 4.09
N LEU A 70 -5.59 8.08 4.56
CA LEU A 70 -4.32 8.07 5.26
C LEU A 70 -3.19 8.56 4.37
N TRP A 71 -3.18 8.10 3.13
CA TRP A 71 -2.16 8.52 2.17
C TRP A 71 -2.21 10.02 1.92
N ASN A 72 -3.41 10.56 1.76
CA ASN A 72 -3.57 11.98 1.54
C ASN A 72 -3.08 12.81 2.74
N LYS A 73 -3.36 12.34 3.95
CA LYS A 73 -2.87 13.02 5.15
C LYS A 73 -1.35 12.96 5.24
N LEU A 74 -0.79 11.81 4.89
CA LEU A 74 0.65 11.64 4.91
C LEU A 74 1.34 12.57 3.90
N LYS A 75 0.75 12.73 2.73
CA LYS A 75 1.30 13.62 1.71
C LYS A 75 1.29 15.08 2.13
N SER A 76 0.46 15.44 3.08
CA SER A 76 0.38 16.81 3.55
C SER A 76 1.49 17.16 4.54
N LEU A 77 2.25 16.18 5.01
CA LEU A 77 3.36 16.42 5.93
C LEU A 77 4.53 17.10 5.23
N PRO A 78 5.29 17.94 5.95
CA PRO A 78 6.50 18.52 5.37
C PRO A 78 7.53 17.44 5.05
N ILE A 79 8.43 17.76 4.15
CA ILE A 79 9.47 16.84 3.70
C ILE A 79 10.61 16.76 4.72
N GLU A 80 10.87 17.84 5.41
CA GLU A 80 11.96 17.92 6.36
C GLU A 80 11.48 18.41 7.70
N LYS A 81 12.12 17.89 8.75
CA LYS A 81 11.83 18.34 10.11
C LYS A 81 12.26 19.80 10.25
N GLY A 82 11.37 20.63 10.81
CA GLY A 82 11.67 22.02 11.02
C GLY A 82 11.51 22.89 9.79
N GLU A 83 10.96 22.35 8.71
CA GLU A 83 10.69 23.11 7.50
C GLU A 83 9.61 24.16 7.70
N VAL A 84 8.73 23.95 8.64
CA VAL A 84 7.63 24.86 8.92
C VAL A 84 8.16 26.10 9.61
N LYS A 85 7.78 27.24 9.07
CA LYS A 85 8.22 28.51 9.62
C LYS A 85 7.06 29.32 10.13
#